data_f64f10fabc96b8fe0c0b65bfe4cabc37
#
_entry.id   f64f10fabc96b8fe0c0b65bfe4cabc37
#
_cell.length_a   1.000
_cell.length_b   1.000
_cell.length_c   1.000
_cell.angle_alpha   90.00
_cell.angle_beta   90.00
_cell.angle_gamma   90.00
#
_symmetry.space_group_name_H-M   'P 1'
#
loop_
_entity.id
_entity.type
_entity.pdbx_description
1 polymer ?
#
loop_
_entity_poly.entity_id
_entity_poly.type
_entity_poly.pdbx_seq_one_letter_code
_entity_poly.pdbx_strand_id
1 'polypeptide(L)'
;SSIHSVQASGFSTEELTYKYTHTHPSDGDNYYRLNQYDIDGTEYSYAHLTINVHCNPLDDRSKMTVYPNPSSNIFNLVFNQIEYEGAREIKVYNALGKIVLSRSLMLMTGEKSVTIMSQLGPGIYYAEMESDFEAKKQAKFIIE
;
A
#
# COMPACT_ATOMS: atom_id res chain seq x y z
N SER A 1 10.01 1.22 -23.69
CA SER A 1 9.00 0.16 -23.58
C SER A 1 7.66 0.78 -23.17
N SER A 2 6.55 0.24 -23.72
CA SER A 2 5.20 0.64 -23.28
C SER A 2 4.90 -0.02 -21.94
N ILE A 3 4.42 0.75 -20.96
CA ILE A 3 4.04 0.24 -19.64
C ILE A 3 2.54 -0.06 -19.58
N HIS A 4 1.75 0.58 -20.43
CA HIS A 4 0.32 0.35 -20.53
C HIS A 4 -0.21 0.85 -21.86
N SER A 5 -1.28 0.22 -22.34
CA SER A 5 -2.04 0.72 -23.49
C SER A 5 -3.53 0.57 -23.21
N VAL A 6 -4.32 1.53 -23.69
CA VAL A 6 -5.77 1.52 -23.57
C VAL A 6 -6.38 1.73 -24.96
N GLN A 7 -7.41 0.98 -25.30
CA GLN A 7 -8.18 1.18 -26.51
C GLN A 7 -9.00 2.46 -26.37
N ALA A 8 -8.68 3.48 -27.18
CA ALA A 8 -9.49 4.68 -27.24
C ALA A 8 -10.81 4.43 -27.97
N SER A 9 -11.85 5.13 -27.61
CA SER A 9 -13.11 5.16 -28.36
C SER A 9 -12.87 5.99 -29.63
N GLY A 10 -12.96 5.36 -30.79
CA GLY A 10 -12.56 5.96 -32.08
C GLY A 10 -13.27 7.27 -32.45
N PHE A 11 -14.52 7.43 -32.03
CA PHE A 11 -15.29 8.69 -32.14
C PHE A 11 -16.09 8.90 -30.87
N SER A 12 -15.88 10.04 -30.23
CA SER A 12 -16.70 10.50 -29.12
C SER A 12 -17.01 11.98 -29.30
N THR A 13 -18.25 12.37 -29.04
CA THR A 13 -18.69 13.76 -28.95
C THR A 13 -18.52 14.32 -27.54
N GLU A 14 -18.16 13.46 -26.58
CA GLU A 14 -17.93 13.81 -25.18
C GLU A 14 -16.46 13.62 -24.81
N GLU A 15 -15.99 14.39 -23.84
CA GLU A 15 -14.67 14.24 -23.28
C GLU A 15 -14.54 12.91 -22.52
N LEU A 16 -13.54 12.11 -22.87
CA LEU A 16 -13.26 10.84 -22.25
C LEU A 16 -12.01 10.92 -21.41
N THR A 17 -12.09 10.47 -20.17
CA THR A 17 -10.96 10.43 -19.24
C THR A 17 -10.41 9.00 -19.12
N TYR A 18 -9.12 8.84 -19.37
CA TYR A 18 -8.41 7.58 -19.19
C TYR A 18 -7.48 7.70 -17.99
N LYS A 19 -7.47 6.68 -17.13
CA LYS A 19 -6.60 6.62 -15.94
C LYS A 19 -5.70 5.39 -15.99
N TYR A 20 -4.45 5.57 -15.62
CA TYR A 20 -3.51 4.49 -15.38
C TYR A 20 -2.68 4.78 -14.12
N THR A 21 -2.50 3.78 -13.29
CA THR A 21 -1.66 3.85 -12.09
C THR A 21 -0.43 2.98 -12.28
N HIS A 22 0.77 3.59 -12.30
CA HIS A 22 2.03 2.86 -12.30
C HIS A 22 2.35 2.42 -10.87
N THR A 23 2.22 1.15 -10.57
CA THR A 23 2.30 0.59 -9.22
C THR A 23 3.72 0.39 -8.70
N HIS A 24 4.71 0.31 -9.59
CA HIS A 24 6.10 0.05 -9.22
C HIS A 24 7.06 1.01 -9.95
N PRO A 25 6.95 2.33 -9.72
CA PRO A 25 7.91 3.29 -10.28
C PRO A 25 9.29 3.06 -9.66
N SER A 26 10.33 3.41 -10.40
CA SER A 26 11.69 3.40 -9.87
C SER A 26 11.90 4.56 -8.88
N ASP A 27 12.82 4.38 -7.93
CA ASP A 27 13.27 5.51 -7.11
C ASP A 27 13.97 6.56 -7.97
N GLY A 28 13.71 7.84 -7.70
CA GLY A 28 14.21 8.97 -8.47
C GLY A 28 13.28 9.42 -9.60
N ASP A 29 13.86 9.93 -10.68
CA ASP A 29 13.11 10.52 -11.79
C ASP A 29 12.55 9.43 -12.71
N ASN A 30 11.25 9.41 -12.85
CA ASN A 30 10.52 8.57 -13.78
C ASN A 30 9.99 9.43 -14.93
N TYR A 31 10.31 9.03 -16.15
CA TYR A 31 9.95 9.75 -17.36
C TYR A 31 8.81 9.02 -18.07
N TYR A 32 7.69 9.69 -18.22
CA TYR A 32 6.52 9.15 -18.89
C TYR A 32 6.24 9.94 -20.16
N ARG A 33 5.83 9.24 -21.19
CA ARG A 33 5.39 9.83 -22.45
C ARG A 33 4.08 9.16 -22.88
N LEU A 34 3.13 9.98 -23.29
CA LEU A 34 1.91 9.51 -23.92
C LEU A 34 2.14 9.47 -25.45
N ASN A 35 1.86 8.32 -26.03
CA ASN A 35 1.76 8.17 -27.47
C ASN A 35 0.32 7.80 -27.82
N GLN A 36 -0.24 8.47 -28.78
CA GLN A 36 -1.55 8.15 -29.36
C GLN A 36 -1.34 7.61 -30.76
N TYR A 37 -2.03 6.53 -31.07
CA TYR A 37 -2.07 5.95 -32.40
C TYR A 37 -3.48 6.12 -32.96
N ASP A 38 -3.59 6.76 -34.11
CA ASP A 38 -4.85 6.92 -34.79
C ASP A 38 -5.20 5.64 -35.59
N ILE A 39 -6.45 5.53 -36.05
CA ILE A 39 -6.95 4.37 -36.82
C ILE A 39 -6.17 4.18 -38.13
N ASP A 40 -5.67 5.25 -38.72
CA ASP A 40 -4.85 5.24 -39.93
C ASP A 40 -3.38 4.86 -39.69
N GLY A 41 -2.98 4.62 -38.43
CA GLY A 41 -1.63 4.30 -38.00
C GLY A 41 -0.75 5.50 -37.71
N THR A 42 -1.28 6.72 -37.77
CA THR A 42 -0.52 7.93 -37.45
C THR A 42 -0.23 7.96 -35.94
N GLU A 43 1.05 8.18 -35.60
CA GLU A 43 1.49 8.30 -34.21
C GLU A 43 1.64 9.76 -33.81
N TYR A 44 1.03 10.13 -32.69
CA TYR A 44 1.21 11.40 -32.02
C TYR A 44 1.90 11.18 -30.69
N SER A 45 3.08 11.80 -30.51
CA SER A 45 3.83 11.77 -29.26
C SER A 45 3.68 13.09 -28.53
N TYR A 46 3.25 13.04 -27.30
CA TYR A 46 3.10 14.20 -26.44
C TYR A 46 4.39 14.46 -25.64
N ALA A 47 4.50 15.65 -25.07
CA ALA A 47 5.63 16.00 -24.21
C ALA A 47 5.77 15.01 -23.05
N HIS A 48 7.01 14.77 -22.62
CA HIS A 48 7.21 13.88 -21.48
C HIS A 48 6.85 14.59 -20.18
N LEU A 49 6.29 13.80 -19.26
CA LEU A 49 6.10 14.17 -17.88
C LEU A 49 7.21 13.51 -17.06
N THR A 50 7.92 14.28 -16.26
CA THR A 50 8.88 13.75 -15.28
C THR A 50 8.23 13.77 -13.91
N ILE A 51 8.20 12.63 -13.26
CA ILE A 51 7.73 12.48 -11.89
C ILE A 51 8.88 11.94 -11.06
N ASN A 52 9.33 12.75 -10.10
CA ASN A 52 10.32 12.29 -9.13
C ASN A 52 9.61 11.48 -8.05
N VAL A 53 9.98 10.23 -7.93
CA VAL A 53 9.49 9.30 -6.91
C VAL A 53 10.60 9.11 -5.90
N HIS A 54 10.38 9.55 -4.70
CA HIS A 54 11.28 9.25 -3.60
C HIS A 54 10.77 8.00 -2.88
N CYS A 55 11.33 6.86 -3.23
CA CYS A 55 11.27 5.67 -2.38
C CYS A 55 12.23 5.92 -1.22
N ASN A 56 11.90 6.88 -0.35
CA ASN A 56 12.73 7.16 0.82
C ASN A 56 12.66 5.94 1.75
N PRO A 57 13.74 5.19 1.97
CA PRO A 57 13.75 4.15 2.98
C PRO A 57 13.52 4.69 4.40
N LEU A 58 13.52 6.02 4.55
CA LEU A 58 13.14 6.74 5.77
C LEU A 58 11.68 7.24 5.74
N ASP A 59 11.02 7.26 4.58
CA ASP A 59 9.57 7.40 4.51
C ASP A 59 8.96 6.02 4.75
N ASP A 60 8.87 5.74 5.99
CA ASP A 60 8.67 4.47 6.67
C ASP A 60 7.21 4.00 6.56
N ARG A 61 6.66 4.02 5.32
CA ARG A 61 5.29 3.57 5.01
C ARG A 61 5.08 2.08 5.33
N SER A 62 6.19 1.33 5.38
CA SER A 62 6.19 -0.07 5.81
C SER A 62 6.31 -0.22 7.32
N LYS A 63 6.59 0.87 8.06
CA LYS A 63 6.76 0.80 9.50
C LYS A 63 5.43 0.73 10.22
N MET A 64 5.38 -0.22 11.10
CA MET A 64 4.34 -0.37 12.09
C MET A 64 5.02 -0.61 13.44
N THR A 65 4.43 -0.07 14.50
CA THR A 65 4.88 -0.31 15.87
C THR A 65 3.71 -0.78 16.70
N VAL A 66 4.00 -1.48 17.77
CA VAL A 66 3.00 -1.89 18.76
C VAL A 66 3.18 -1.07 20.02
N TYR A 67 2.10 -0.49 20.52
CA TYR A 67 2.11 0.31 21.73
C TYR A 67 0.92 -0.01 22.64
N PRO A 68 1.14 -0.19 23.95
CA PRO A 68 2.45 -0.27 24.63
C PRO A 68 3.26 -1.51 24.20
N ASN A 69 4.56 -1.51 24.43
CA ASN A 69 5.43 -2.67 24.23
C ASN A 69 6.54 -2.64 25.33
N PRO A 70 6.51 -3.54 26.30
CA PRO A 70 5.61 -4.68 26.45
C PRO A 70 4.13 -4.30 26.59
N SER A 71 3.27 -5.22 26.25
CA SER A 71 1.84 -5.04 26.18
C SER A 71 1.10 -6.09 27.00
N SER A 72 -0.11 -5.78 27.39
CA SER A 72 -1.12 -6.73 27.82
C SER A 72 -1.94 -7.23 26.62
N ASN A 73 -3.07 -7.85 26.88
CA ASN A 73 -3.98 -8.34 25.84
C ASN A 73 -4.70 -7.25 25.02
N ILE A 74 -4.44 -5.96 25.29
CA ILE A 74 -4.94 -4.83 24.52
C ILE A 74 -3.76 -4.00 24.09
N PHE A 75 -3.57 -3.84 22.78
CA PHE A 75 -2.49 -3.06 22.21
C PHE A 75 -2.95 -2.36 20.93
N ASN A 76 -2.23 -1.31 20.58
CA ASN A 76 -2.43 -0.56 19.34
C ASN A 76 -1.34 -0.89 18.34
N LEU A 77 -1.75 -1.20 17.13
CA LEU A 77 -0.87 -1.14 15.97
C LEU A 77 -0.84 0.31 15.52
N VAL A 78 0.32 0.93 15.60
CA VAL A 78 0.54 2.33 15.18
C VAL A 78 1.35 2.31 13.91
N PHE A 79 0.89 3.01 12.89
CA PHE A 79 1.49 3.04 11.56
C PHE A 79 1.39 4.44 10.97
N ASN A 80 2.10 4.67 9.89
CA ASN A 80 1.89 5.88 9.13
C ASN A 80 0.47 5.91 8.55
N GLN A 81 0.01 7.09 8.22
CA GLN A 81 -1.33 7.33 7.71
C GLN A 81 -1.73 6.33 6.61
N ILE A 82 -2.94 5.81 6.69
CA ILE A 82 -3.56 5.04 5.63
C ILE A 82 -3.87 5.98 4.46
N GLU A 83 -3.38 5.65 3.28
CA GLU A 83 -3.58 6.44 2.06
C GLU A 83 -4.87 6.04 1.32
N TYR A 84 -5.20 4.76 1.38
CA TYR A 84 -6.36 4.19 0.69
C TYR A 84 -7.25 3.46 1.68
N GLU A 85 -8.53 3.81 1.71
CA GLU A 85 -9.51 3.05 2.50
C GLU A 85 -9.67 1.63 1.96
N GLY A 86 -9.96 0.69 2.84
CA GLY A 86 -10.21 -0.68 2.44
C GLY A 86 -9.86 -1.71 3.52
N ALA A 87 -10.11 -2.96 3.18
CA ALA A 87 -9.83 -4.07 4.06
C ALA A 87 -8.31 -4.26 4.27
N ARG A 88 -7.93 -4.52 5.52
CA ARG A 88 -6.58 -4.92 5.93
C ARG A 88 -6.65 -6.23 6.66
N GLU A 89 -5.80 -7.16 6.29
CA GLU A 89 -5.64 -8.39 7.03
C GLU A 89 -4.51 -8.22 8.05
N ILE A 90 -4.85 -8.43 9.32
CA ILE A 90 -3.90 -8.39 10.43
C ILE A 90 -3.67 -9.82 10.90
N LYS A 91 -2.42 -10.24 10.86
CA LYS A 91 -1.95 -11.53 11.35
C LYS A 91 -0.95 -11.32 12.48
N VAL A 92 -1.07 -12.14 13.53
CA VAL A 92 -0.06 -12.18 14.59
C VAL A 92 0.53 -13.60 14.64
N TYR A 93 1.84 -13.64 14.62
CA TYR A 93 2.62 -14.87 14.66
C TYR A 93 3.34 -14.99 16.01
N ASN A 94 3.42 -16.18 16.55
CA ASN A 94 4.30 -16.46 17.68
C ASN A 94 5.76 -16.63 17.22
N ALA A 95 6.68 -16.84 18.17
CA ALA A 95 8.11 -17.01 17.88
C ALA A 95 8.43 -18.22 16.98
N LEU A 96 7.51 -19.18 16.83
CA LEU A 96 7.65 -20.34 15.95
C LEU A 96 7.08 -20.09 14.55
N GLY A 97 6.61 -18.86 14.25
CA GLY A 97 6.00 -18.52 12.97
C GLY A 97 4.56 -19.02 12.77
N LYS A 98 3.92 -19.54 13.83
CA LYS A 98 2.53 -19.97 13.77
C LYS A 98 1.59 -18.77 13.95
N ILE A 99 0.57 -18.65 13.08
CA ILE A 99 -0.49 -17.66 13.24
C ILE A 99 -1.30 -17.97 14.50
N VAL A 100 -1.38 -17.02 15.41
CA VAL A 100 -2.12 -17.10 16.68
C VAL A 100 -3.30 -16.14 16.74
N LEU A 101 -3.34 -15.16 15.83
CA LEU A 101 -4.46 -14.25 15.62
C LEU A 101 -4.52 -13.85 14.17
N SER A 102 -5.71 -13.82 13.59
CA SER A 102 -5.99 -13.25 12.27
C SER A 102 -7.29 -12.47 12.31
N ARG A 103 -7.29 -11.26 11.76
CA ARG A 103 -8.47 -10.40 11.67
C ARG A 103 -8.44 -9.58 10.38
N SER A 104 -9.60 -9.42 9.77
CA SER A 104 -9.82 -8.45 8.72
C SER A 104 -10.51 -7.22 9.30
N LEU A 105 -9.94 -6.04 9.04
CA LEU A 105 -10.44 -4.75 9.51
C LEU A 105 -10.57 -3.80 8.32
N MET A 106 -11.63 -3.01 8.33
CA MET A 106 -11.78 -1.90 7.39
C MET A 106 -11.09 -0.68 7.99
N LEU A 107 -10.10 -0.14 7.30
CA LEU A 107 -9.42 1.09 7.68
C LEU A 107 -9.76 2.21 6.71
N MET A 108 -9.91 3.41 7.27
CA MET A 108 -10.26 4.61 6.53
C MET A 108 -9.02 5.44 6.22
N THR A 109 -9.09 6.22 5.15
CA THR A 109 -8.02 7.18 4.81
C THR A 109 -7.77 8.13 5.98
N GLY A 110 -6.52 8.30 6.35
CA GLY A 110 -6.08 9.17 7.44
C GLY A 110 -5.92 8.48 8.79
N GLU A 111 -6.38 7.24 8.97
CA GLU A 111 -6.12 6.49 10.20
C GLU A 111 -4.63 6.19 10.40
N LYS A 112 -4.19 6.25 11.64
CA LYS A 112 -2.78 6.04 12.03
C LYS A 112 -2.61 4.95 13.06
N SER A 113 -3.69 4.38 13.57
CA SER A 113 -3.64 3.30 14.53
C SER A 113 -4.92 2.48 14.55
N VAL A 114 -4.80 1.26 15.03
CA VAL A 114 -5.93 0.37 15.30
C VAL A 114 -5.70 -0.38 16.60
N THR A 115 -6.75 -0.47 17.42
CA THR A 115 -6.70 -1.21 18.68
C THR A 115 -7.00 -2.69 18.46
N ILE A 116 -6.16 -3.56 18.94
CA ILE A 116 -6.31 -5.00 18.91
C ILE A 116 -6.54 -5.53 20.32
N MET A 117 -7.61 -6.27 20.49
CA MET A 117 -7.85 -7.07 21.69
C MET A 117 -7.50 -8.53 21.38
N SER A 118 -6.70 -9.14 22.22
CA SER A 118 -6.23 -10.52 22.07
C SER A 118 -6.38 -11.29 23.38
N GLN A 119 -6.08 -12.58 23.33
CA GLN A 119 -5.96 -13.47 24.50
C GLN A 119 -4.66 -14.26 24.36
N LEU A 120 -3.58 -13.55 24.09
CA LEU A 120 -2.26 -14.13 23.90
C LEU A 120 -1.58 -14.30 25.27
N GLY A 121 -0.91 -15.42 25.48
CA GLY A 121 -0.06 -15.61 26.67
C GLY A 121 1.23 -14.79 26.59
N PRO A 122 1.99 -14.69 27.69
CA PRO A 122 3.28 -14.03 27.69
C PRO A 122 4.22 -14.61 26.63
N GLY A 123 4.90 -13.74 25.89
CA GLY A 123 5.81 -14.18 24.83
C GLY A 123 6.17 -13.09 23.82
N ILE A 124 6.98 -13.49 22.84
CA ILE A 124 7.38 -12.65 21.72
C ILE A 124 6.49 -12.94 20.52
N TYR A 125 5.99 -11.88 19.90
CA TYR A 125 5.07 -11.93 18.77
C TYR A 125 5.48 -11.00 17.65
N TYR A 126 5.00 -11.29 16.46
CA TYR A 126 5.20 -10.48 15.25
C TYR A 126 3.82 -10.18 14.66
N ALA A 127 3.46 -8.92 14.62
CA ALA A 127 2.26 -8.45 13.93
C ALA A 127 2.59 -8.11 12.48
N GLU A 128 1.68 -8.44 11.60
CA GLU A 128 1.75 -8.16 10.17
C GLU A 128 0.42 -7.56 9.72
N MET A 129 0.48 -6.53 8.91
CA MET A 129 -0.69 -5.94 8.26
C MET A 129 -0.50 -5.95 6.77
N GLU A 130 -1.41 -6.60 6.06
CA GLU A 130 -1.40 -6.76 4.61
C GLU A 130 -2.61 -6.08 3.97
N SER A 131 -2.41 -5.57 2.76
CA SER A 131 -3.46 -5.10 1.87
C SER A 131 -3.05 -5.26 0.41
N ASP A 132 -4.02 -5.17 -0.48
CA ASP A 132 -3.78 -5.23 -1.93
C ASP A 132 -3.19 -3.92 -2.48
N PHE A 133 -3.19 -2.84 -1.68
CA PHE A 133 -2.90 -1.48 -2.15
C PHE A 133 -1.66 -0.84 -1.53
N GLU A 134 -1.14 -1.39 -0.44
CA GLU A 134 -0.02 -0.83 0.30
C GLU A 134 1.03 -1.89 0.62
N ALA A 135 2.26 -1.43 0.85
CA ALA A 135 3.32 -2.32 1.30
C ALA A 135 2.97 -2.98 2.64
N LYS A 136 3.33 -4.25 2.75
CA LYS A 136 3.19 -5.01 3.99
C LYS A 136 3.89 -4.28 5.14
N LYS A 137 3.20 -4.16 6.28
CA LYS A 137 3.74 -3.56 7.50
C LYS A 137 3.96 -4.64 8.55
N GLN A 138 5.06 -4.55 9.28
CA GLN A 138 5.43 -5.54 10.29
C GLN A 138 5.94 -4.88 11.57
N ALA A 139 5.66 -5.51 12.71
CA ALA A 139 6.16 -5.09 14.01
C ALA A 139 6.41 -6.28 14.93
N LYS A 140 7.50 -6.24 15.69
CA LYS A 140 7.78 -7.17 16.79
C LYS A 140 7.31 -6.56 18.11
N PHE A 141 6.69 -7.35 18.97
CA PHE A 141 6.24 -6.92 20.28
C PHE A 141 6.26 -8.05 21.32
N ILE A 142 6.09 -7.67 22.57
CA ILE A 142 6.12 -8.58 23.74
C ILE A 142 4.78 -8.47 24.46
N ILE A 143 4.22 -9.62 24.84
CA ILE A 143 3.09 -9.72 25.78
C ILE A 143 3.64 -10.19 27.12
N GLU A 144 3.22 -9.50 28.21
CA GLU A 144 3.51 -9.85 29.62
C GLU A 144 2.26 -10.26 30.38
#